data_6e13bf67d337e55cf3383a199f32e409
#
_entry.id   6e13bf67d337e55cf3383a199f32e409
#
_cell.length_a   1.000
_cell.length_b   1.000
_cell.length_c   1.000
_cell.angle_alpha   90.00
_cell.angle_beta   90.00
_cell.angle_gamma   90.00
#
_symmetry.space_group_name_H-M   'P 1'
#
loop_
_entity.id
_entity.type
_entity.pdbx_description
1 polymer ?
#
loop_
_entity_poly.entity_id
_entity_poly.type
_entity_poly.pdbx_seq_one_letter_code
_entity_poly.pdbx_strand_id
1 'polypeptide(L)'
;GKGVRLFTDSGDSYLDFISGIAVNCLGHAHPKAVAALTEQAGKLWHLSNMFRVPAGIELADKLTAATFADRVFFTNSGAEAMECALETAGRYQFVNGNPQRYRIITFTGAFHGRTYGAINAGGNPKYLEGFGPAMEGFDHVEFGNLDAVRAVLSEETAAICVEPVQGEGGVRAGDDAFLCGLRQICDDNGLMLLYDEVQCGAGRTGKLFA
;
A
#
# COMPACT_ATOMS: atom_id res chain seq x y z
N GLY A 1 -14.56 21.48 -5.35
CA GLY A 1 -13.84 21.79 -4.10
C GLY A 1 -12.68 22.73 -4.31
N LYS A 2 -12.21 23.35 -3.21
CA LYS A 2 -11.03 24.22 -3.21
C LYS A 2 -10.33 24.13 -1.86
N GLY A 3 -9.06 23.75 -1.85
CA GLY A 3 -8.31 23.54 -0.61
C GLY A 3 -8.99 22.47 0.24
N VAL A 4 -9.34 22.82 1.47
CA VAL A 4 -10.01 21.91 2.43
C VAL A 4 -11.54 21.98 2.37
N ARG A 5 -12.13 22.63 1.38
CA ARG A 5 -13.56 22.85 1.29
C ARG A 5 -14.19 22.20 0.06
N LEU A 6 -15.35 21.60 0.27
CA LEU A 6 -16.27 21.14 -0.76
C LEU A 6 -17.45 22.12 -0.88
N PHE A 7 -18.03 22.21 -2.06
CA PHE A 7 -19.17 23.06 -2.34
C PHE A 7 -20.25 22.23 -3.05
N THR A 8 -21.51 22.45 -2.67
CA THR A 8 -22.66 21.91 -3.38
C THR A 8 -23.02 22.79 -4.56
N ASP A 9 -23.87 22.30 -5.45
CA ASP A 9 -24.43 23.10 -6.55
C ASP A 9 -25.34 24.24 -6.04
N SER A 10 -25.89 24.10 -4.82
CA SER A 10 -26.66 25.18 -4.15
C SER A 10 -25.76 26.26 -3.52
N GLY A 11 -24.43 26.07 -3.50
CA GLY A 11 -23.48 27.02 -2.94
C GLY A 11 -23.12 26.79 -1.48
N ASP A 12 -23.64 25.74 -0.84
CA ASP A 12 -23.26 25.38 0.55
C ASP A 12 -21.82 24.92 0.62
N SER A 13 -21.14 25.24 1.72
CA SER A 13 -19.74 24.95 1.92
C SER A 13 -19.52 24.02 3.11
N TYR A 14 -18.74 22.97 2.90
CA TYR A 14 -18.38 21.97 3.91
C TYR A 14 -16.87 21.88 4.08
N LEU A 15 -16.40 21.62 5.30
CA LEU A 15 -15.02 21.21 5.53
C LEU A 15 -14.89 19.72 5.19
N ASP A 16 -13.91 19.40 4.35
CA ASP A 16 -13.63 18.02 3.96
C ASP A 16 -12.62 17.38 4.91
N PHE A 17 -13.13 16.68 5.93
CA PHE A 17 -12.31 15.84 6.83
C PHE A 17 -12.09 14.43 6.31
N ILE A 18 -12.78 14.02 5.24
CA ILE A 18 -12.62 12.69 4.64
C ILE A 18 -11.44 12.68 3.68
N SER A 19 -11.21 13.80 2.96
CA SER A 19 -10.04 13.99 2.08
C SER A 19 -9.82 12.86 1.07
N GLY A 20 -10.93 12.34 0.47
CA GLY A 20 -10.86 11.20 -0.46
C GLY A 20 -10.42 9.90 0.20
N ILE A 21 -10.79 9.68 1.45
CA ILE A 21 -10.32 8.59 2.33
C ILE A 21 -8.81 8.73 2.61
N ALA A 22 -8.45 9.92 3.14
CA ALA A 22 -7.12 10.34 3.58
C ALA A 22 -6.04 10.48 2.48
N VAL A 23 -6.38 10.40 1.21
CA VAL A 23 -5.39 10.41 0.10
C VAL A 23 -5.21 11.77 -0.58
N ASN A 24 -6.11 12.72 -0.35
CA ASN A 24 -6.04 14.06 -0.96
C ASN A 24 -5.22 15.05 -0.10
N CYS A 25 -3.93 14.74 0.09
CA CYS A 25 -3.05 15.46 1.01
C CYS A 25 -2.78 16.93 0.61
N LEU A 26 -2.91 17.29 -0.68
CA LEU A 26 -2.73 18.66 -1.17
C LEU A 26 -4.02 19.49 -1.10
N GLY A 27 -5.14 18.88 -0.77
CA GLY A 27 -6.47 19.47 -0.87
C GLY A 27 -6.98 19.59 -2.31
N HIS A 28 -8.21 20.07 -2.43
CA HIS A 28 -8.90 20.17 -3.73
C HIS A 28 -8.32 21.26 -4.61
N ALA A 29 -8.14 20.96 -5.89
CA ALA A 29 -7.72 21.89 -6.94
C ALA A 29 -6.43 22.67 -6.57
N HIS A 30 -5.42 21.99 -6.03
CA HIS A 30 -4.14 22.64 -5.70
C HIS A 30 -3.52 23.27 -6.95
N PRO A 31 -3.18 24.58 -6.95
CA PRO A 31 -2.81 25.31 -8.18
C PRO A 31 -1.64 24.68 -8.96
N LYS A 32 -0.61 24.20 -8.27
CA LYS A 32 0.52 23.55 -8.92
C LYS A 32 0.13 22.21 -9.56
N ALA A 33 -0.71 21.41 -8.90
CA ALA A 33 -1.19 20.13 -9.45
C ALA A 33 -2.08 20.36 -10.67
N VAL A 34 -3.00 21.35 -10.62
CA VAL A 34 -3.84 21.71 -11.75
C VAL A 34 -2.98 22.20 -12.92
N ALA A 35 -2.01 23.07 -12.70
CA ALA A 35 -1.12 23.56 -13.75
C ALA A 35 -0.33 22.43 -14.42
N ALA A 36 0.26 21.53 -13.63
CA ALA A 36 1.01 20.38 -14.15
C ALA A 36 0.12 19.43 -14.96
N LEU A 37 -1.10 19.14 -14.47
CA LEU A 37 -2.06 18.31 -15.20
C LEU A 37 -2.47 18.96 -16.53
N THR A 38 -2.79 20.26 -16.53
CA THR A 38 -3.19 21.01 -17.72
C THR A 38 -2.07 21.02 -18.77
N GLU A 39 -0.83 21.24 -18.35
CA GLU A 39 0.33 21.20 -19.23
C GLU A 39 0.53 19.80 -19.82
N GLN A 40 0.49 18.76 -18.99
CA GLN A 40 0.69 17.38 -19.42
C GLN A 40 -0.44 16.88 -20.32
N ALA A 41 -1.68 17.34 -20.10
CA ALA A 41 -2.83 16.96 -20.92
C ALA A 41 -2.67 17.36 -22.40
N GLY A 42 -1.92 18.43 -22.68
CA GLY A 42 -1.59 18.86 -24.05
C GLY A 42 -0.43 18.08 -24.70
N LYS A 43 0.23 17.16 -23.99
CA LYS A 43 1.43 16.45 -24.46
C LYS A 43 1.18 14.95 -24.65
N LEU A 44 1.03 14.22 -23.57
CA LEU A 44 0.99 12.76 -23.55
C LEU A 44 0.10 12.27 -22.41
N TRP A 45 -0.87 11.39 -22.73
CA TRP A 45 -1.78 10.82 -21.76
C TRP A 45 -1.37 9.42 -21.31
N HIS A 46 -1.05 8.57 -22.28
CA HIS A 46 -0.64 7.20 -22.02
C HIS A 46 0.41 6.74 -23.03
N LEU A 47 1.33 5.92 -22.55
CA LEU A 47 2.34 5.27 -23.37
C LEU A 47 2.67 3.91 -22.76
N SER A 48 2.90 2.90 -23.62
CA SER A 48 3.35 1.58 -23.17
C SER A 48 4.69 1.66 -22.45
N ASN A 49 4.90 0.76 -21.47
CA ASN A 49 6.17 0.59 -20.76
C ASN A 49 7.35 0.18 -21.66
N MET A 50 7.11 -0.09 -22.94
CA MET A 50 8.17 -0.23 -23.95
C MET A 50 8.91 1.08 -24.23
N PHE A 51 8.38 2.20 -23.81
CA PHE A 51 8.96 3.52 -24.02
C PHE A 51 9.26 4.20 -22.68
N ARG A 52 10.17 5.15 -22.70
CA ARG A 52 10.53 5.94 -21.53
C ARG A 52 9.68 7.20 -21.46
N VAL A 53 9.00 7.39 -20.34
CA VAL A 53 8.21 8.60 -20.04
C VAL A 53 9.02 9.49 -19.10
N PRO A 54 9.45 10.70 -19.53
CA PRO A 54 10.34 11.55 -18.73
C PRO A 54 9.81 11.85 -17.32
N ALA A 55 8.53 12.18 -17.20
CA ALA A 55 7.90 12.46 -15.89
C ALA A 55 7.94 11.25 -14.94
N GLY A 56 7.78 10.02 -15.48
CA GLY A 56 7.88 8.78 -14.70
C GLY A 56 9.31 8.54 -14.21
N ILE A 57 10.31 8.77 -15.07
CA ILE A 57 11.73 8.65 -14.70
C ILE A 57 12.07 9.66 -13.60
N GLU A 58 11.72 10.94 -13.79
CA GLU A 58 11.97 11.99 -12.79
C GLU A 58 11.33 11.67 -11.43
N LEU A 59 10.11 11.13 -11.44
CA LEU A 59 9.45 10.71 -10.21
C LEU A 59 10.17 9.53 -9.56
N ALA A 60 10.57 8.52 -10.33
CA ALA A 60 11.31 7.38 -9.82
C ALA A 60 12.65 7.80 -9.19
N ASP A 61 13.41 8.69 -9.85
CA ASP A 61 14.67 9.23 -9.34
C ASP A 61 14.47 9.99 -8.02
N LYS A 62 13.39 10.78 -7.90
CA LYS A 62 13.04 11.48 -6.66
C LYS A 62 12.67 10.53 -5.54
N LEU A 63 11.90 9.48 -5.84
CA LEU A 63 11.49 8.50 -4.84
C LEU A 63 12.69 7.67 -4.34
N THR A 64 13.55 7.19 -5.24
CA THR A 64 14.75 6.43 -4.85
C THR A 64 15.75 7.30 -4.08
N ALA A 65 15.88 8.57 -4.42
CA ALA A 65 16.73 9.51 -3.67
C ALA A 65 16.20 9.86 -2.26
N ALA A 66 14.87 9.76 -2.07
CA ALA A 66 14.21 10.14 -0.82
C ALA A 66 13.88 8.96 0.12
N THR A 67 14.14 7.72 -0.32
CA THR A 67 13.80 6.49 0.40
C THR A 67 14.94 5.49 0.36
N PHE A 68 14.76 4.34 0.99
CA PHE A 68 15.70 3.21 0.89
C PHE A 68 15.54 2.39 -0.41
N ALA A 69 14.52 2.70 -1.23
CA ALA A 69 14.21 1.90 -2.41
C ALA A 69 15.23 2.12 -3.54
N ASP A 70 15.69 1.05 -4.14
CA ASP A 70 16.58 1.09 -5.33
C ASP A 70 15.79 1.21 -6.64
N ARG A 71 14.50 0.85 -6.63
CA ARG A 71 13.66 0.77 -7.83
C ARG A 71 12.23 1.16 -7.52
N VAL A 72 11.53 1.64 -8.56
CA VAL A 72 10.12 2.01 -8.51
C VAL A 72 9.38 1.31 -9.64
N PHE A 73 8.20 0.79 -9.34
CA PHE A 73 7.25 0.27 -10.31
C PHE A 73 5.92 1.01 -10.15
N PHE A 74 5.39 1.56 -11.23
CA PHE A 74 4.15 2.33 -11.22
C PHE A 74 2.96 1.47 -11.61
N THR A 75 1.87 1.62 -10.86
CA THR A 75 0.57 1.00 -11.10
C THR A 75 -0.53 2.06 -11.14
N ASN A 76 -1.76 1.68 -11.50
CA ASN A 76 -2.86 2.65 -11.64
C ASN A 76 -3.61 2.90 -10.33
N SER A 77 -3.45 2.05 -9.32
CA SER A 77 -4.18 2.13 -8.06
C SER A 77 -3.42 1.47 -6.92
N GLY A 78 -3.81 1.77 -5.66
CA GLY A 78 -3.30 1.09 -4.49
C GLY A 78 -3.57 -0.42 -4.51
N ALA A 79 -4.74 -0.85 -4.97
CA ALA A 79 -5.06 -2.28 -5.10
C ALA A 79 -4.11 -2.98 -6.08
N GLU A 80 -3.80 -2.36 -7.22
CA GLU A 80 -2.81 -2.92 -8.17
C GLU A 80 -1.38 -2.90 -7.61
N ALA A 81 -1.03 -1.88 -6.82
CA ALA A 81 0.26 -1.85 -6.13
C ALA A 81 0.38 -3.00 -5.13
N MET A 82 -0.69 -3.28 -4.39
CA MET A 82 -0.74 -4.42 -3.47
C MET A 82 -0.67 -5.75 -4.20
N GLU A 83 -1.43 -5.97 -5.28
CA GLU A 83 -1.30 -7.19 -6.10
C GLU A 83 0.14 -7.37 -6.59
N CYS A 84 0.76 -6.31 -7.13
CA CYS A 84 2.15 -6.35 -7.56
C CYS A 84 3.11 -6.71 -6.41
N ALA A 85 2.89 -6.19 -5.20
CA ALA A 85 3.72 -6.50 -4.04
C ALA A 85 3.57 -7.97 -3.61
N LEU A 86 2.33 -8.47 -3.54
CA LEU A 86 2.03 -9.86 -3.18
C LEU A 86 2.64 -10.85 -4.20
N GLU A 87 2.44 -10.60 -5.49
CA GLU A 87 3.01 -11.40 -6.56
C GLU A 87 4.55 -11.36 -6.56
N THR A 88 5.13 -10.17 -6.33
CA THR A 88 6.58 -9.98 -6.26
C THR A 88 7.18 -10.79 -5.12
N ALA A 89 6.55 -10.82 -3.95
CA ALA A 89 7.03 -11.59 -2.80
C ALA A 89 7.11 -13.09 -3.11
N GLY A 90 6.05 -13.66 -3.68
CA GLY A 90 6.04 -15.07 -4.08
C GLY A 90 7.05 -15.35 -5.21
N ARG A 91 7.06 -14.48 -6.23
CA ARG A 91 8.00 -14.63 -7.36
C ARG A 91 9.45 -14.51 -6.94
N TYR A 92 9.77 -13.61 -6.02
CA TYR A 92 11.11 -13.47 -5.45
C TYR A 92 11.58 -14.77 -4.78
N GLN A 93 10.75 -15.37 -3.93
CA GLN A 93 11.08 -16.63 -3.29
C GLN A 93 11.28 -17.76 -4.31
N PHE A 94 10.40 -17.85 -5.29
CA PHE A 94 10.51 -18.86 -6.35
C PHE A 94 11.84 -18.77 -7.12
N VAL A 95 12.25 -17.59 -7.57
CA VAL A 95 13.48 -17.42 -8.36
C VAL A 95 14.76 -17.56 -7.53
N ASN A 96 14.65 -17.41 -6.20
CA ASN A 96 15.74 -17.64 -5.26
C ASN A 96 15.80 -19.08 -4.72
N GLY A 97 15.09 -20.02 -5.34
CA GLY A 97 15.16 -21.44 -5.04
C GLY A 97 14.26 -21.92 -3.90
N ASN A 98 13.28 -21.11 -3.49
CA ASN A 98 12.32 -21.43 -2.43
C ASN A 98 10.87 -21.51 -3.00
N PRO A 99 10.57 -22.40 -3.96
CA PRO A 99 9.28 -22.43 -4.63
C PRO A 99 8.11 -22.80 -3.71
N GLN A 100 8.37 -23.38 -2.55
CA GLN A 100 7.38 -23.69 -1.54
C GLN A 100 6.92 -22.47 -0.75
N ARG A 101 7.66 -21.34 -0.80
CA ARG A 101 7.35 -20.12 -0.06
C ARG A 101 6.39 -19.25 -0.86
N TYR A 102 5.11 -19.26 -0.50
CA TYR A 102 4.05 -18.49 -1.16
C TYR A 102 3.07 -17.85 -0.16
N ARG A 103 3.09 -18.27 1.11
CA ARG A 103 2.18 -17.73 2.14
C ARG A 103 2.63 -16.37 2.63
N ILE A 104 1.66 -15.50 2.88
CA ILE A 104 1.90 -14.14 3.34
C ILE A 104 1.17 -13.93 4.67
N ILE A 105 1.91 -13.51 5.69
CA ILE A 105 1.35 -13.13 6.98
C ILE A 105 0.80 -11.71 6.85
N THR A 106 -0.45 -11.50 7.25
CA THR A 106 -1.15 -10.23 7.24
C THR A 106 -1.83 -9.99 8.58
N PHE A 107 -2.46 -8.82 8.78
CA PHE A 107 -2.96 -8.44 10.09
C PHE A 107 -4.47 -8.21 10.08
N THR A 108 -5.15 -8.64 11.16
CA THR A 108 -6.56 -8.35 11.35
C THR A 108 -6.82 -6.84 11.41
N GLY A 109 -7.90 -6.40 10.75
CA GLY A 109 -8.23 -4.99 10.62
C GLY A 109 -7.54 -4.27 9.45
N ALA A 110 -6.71 -4.97 8.66
CA ALA A 110 -6.06 -4.40 7.49
C ALA A 110 -7.05 -4.13 6.34
N PHE A 111 -6.67 -3.16 5.50
CA PHE A 111 -7.32 -2.90 4.22
C PHE A 111 -6.27 -2.73 3.13
N HIS A 112 -6.22 -3.69 2.22
CA HIS A 112 -5.22 -3.70 1.14
C HIS A 112 -5.80 -3.50 -0.26
N GLY A 113 -7.10 -3.26 -0.39
CA GLY A 113 -7.80 -3.07 -1.66
C GLY A 113 -9.00 -3.97 -1.85
N ARG A 114 -9.54 -3.99 -3.08
CA ARG A 114 -10.78 -4.71 -3.43
C ARG A 114 -10.63 -5.69 -4.58
N THR A 115 -9.42 -5.98 -5.04
CA THR A 115 -9.11 -7.12 -5.92
C THR A 115 -9.14 -8.43 -5.13
N TYR A 116 -9.19 -9.57 -5.79
CA TYR A 116 -9.29 -10.86 -5.10
C TYR A 116 -8.11 -11.12 -4.15
N GLY A 117 -6.87 -10.85 -4.57
CA GLY A 117 -5.70 -10.97 -3.70
C GLY A 117 -5.76 -9.99 -2.53
N ALA A 118 -6.05 -8.72 -2.82
CA ALA A 118 -6.08 -7.68 -1.79
C ALA A 118 -7.18 -7.88 -0.74
N ILE A 119 -8.41 -8.32 -1.09
CA ILE A 119 -9.45 -8.58 -0.10
C ILE A 119 -9.13 -9.81 0.76
N ASN A 120 -8.48 -10.83 0.19
CA ASN A 120 -8.03 -11.99 0.93
C ASN A 120 -6.85 -11.65 1.85
N ALA A 121 -5.90 -10.82 1.40
CA ALA A 121 -4.84 -10.30 2.25
C ALA A 121 -5.38 -9.49 3.43
N GLY A 122 -6.42 -8.67 3.22
CA GLY A 122 -7.10 -7.93 4.30
C GLY A 122 -7.90 -8.80 5.26
N GLY A 123 -8.40 -9.95 4.81
CA GLY A 123 -9.08 -10.97 5.62
C GLY A 123 -10.37 -10.52 6.33
N ASN A 124 -10.95 -9.39 5.95
CA ASN A 124 -12.17 -8.89 6.57
C ASN A 124 -13.40 -9.68 6.08
N PRO A 125 -14.12 -10.42 6.94
CA PRO A 125 -15.26 -11.24 6.53
C PRO A 125 -16.34 -10.46 5.78
N LYS A 126 -16.57 -9.19 6.12
CA LYS A 126 -17.55 -8.33 5.42
C LYS A 126 -17.19 -8.08 3.97
N TYR A 127 -15.91 -8.07 3.63
CA TYR A 127 -15.45 -7.84 2.26
C TYR A 127 -15.38 -9.15 1.46
N LEU A 128 -15.31 -10.29 2.14
CA LEU A 128 -15.28 -11.62 1.52
C LEU A 128 -16.68 -12.20 1.31
N GLU A 129 -17.70 -11.65 1.97
CA GLU A 129 -19.07 -12.13 1.87
C GLU A 129 -19.58 -12.12 0.43
N GLY A 130 -20.04 -13.27 -0.07
CA GLY A 130 -20.58 -13.42 -1.41
C GLY A 130 -19.56 -13.69 -2.51
N PHE A 131 -18.24 -13.71 -2.20
CA PHE A 131 -17.19 -13.92 -3.20
C PHE A 131 -16.61 -15.35 -3.23
N GLY A 132 -17.30 -16.30 -2.60
CA GLY A 132 -16.86 -17.69 -2.58
C GLY A 132 -15.91 -18.01 -1.43
N PRO A 133 -15.19 -19.15 -1.48
CA PRO A 133 -14.25 -19.50 -0.45
C PRO A 133 -13.08 -18.52 -0.42
N ALA A 134 -12.53 -18.28 0.78
CA ALA A 134 -11.31 -17.48 0.93
C ALA A 134 -10.17 -18.12 0.13
N MET A 135 -9.34 -17.27 -0.46
CA MET A 135 -8.12 -17.70 -1.14
C MET A 135 -7.12 -18.22 -0.11
N GLU A 136 -6.53 -19.37 -0.36
CA GLU A 136 -5.43 -19.89 0.44
C GLU A 136 -4.17 -19.05 0.25
N GLY A 137 -3.23 -19.14 1.23
CA GLY A 137 -1.95 -18.46 1.17
C GLY A 137 -1.85 -17.20 2.02
N PHE A 138 -2.87 -16.87 2.80
CA PHE A 138 -2.82 -15.76 3.77
C PHE A 138 -3.01 -16.27 5.20
N ASP A 139 -2.12 -15.83 6.10
CA ASP A 139 -2.17 -16.10 7.53
C ASP A 139 -2.45 -14.80 8.29
N HIS A 140 -3.67 -14.68 8.82
CA HIS A 140 -4.11 -13.45 9.51
C HIS A 140 -3.81 -13.55 11.00
N VAL A 141 -3.07 -12.56 11.51
CA VAL A 141 -2.71 -12.47 12.93
C VAL A 141 -3.16 -11.13 13.53
N GLU A 142 -3.13 -11.03 14.84
CA GLU A 142 -3.47 -9.79 15.54
C GLU A 142 -2.40 -8.71 15.28
N PHE A 143 -2.84 -7.49 14.93
CA PHE A 143 -1.98 -6.35 14.73
C PHE A 143 -1.31 -5.92 16.05
N GLY A 144 0.00 -5.71 16.01
CA GLY A 144 0.81 -5.36 17.18
C GLY A 144 1.33 -6.57 17.97
N ASN A 145 1.03 -7.81 17.55
CA ASN A 145 1.38 -9.03 18.29
C ASN A 145 2.48 -9.84 17.56
N LEU A 146 3.75 -9.62 17.94
CA LEU A 146 4.89 -10.34 17.38
C LEU A 146 4.88 -11.84 17.70
N ASP A 147 4.32 -12.24 18.84
CA ASP A 147 4.27 -13.66 19.22
C ASP A 147 3.25 -14.41 18.33
N ALA A 148 2.14 -13.77 17.98
CA ALA A 148 1.21 -14.31 17.01
C ALA A 148 1.85 -14.47 15.63
N VAL A 149 2.70 -13.51 15.20
CA VAL A 149 3.48 -13.63 13.95
C VAL A 149 4.40 -14.85 14.01
N ARG A 150 5.17 -15.00 15.09
CA ARG A 150 6.08 -16.14 15.27
C ARG A 150 5.37 -17.48 15.28
N ALA A 151 4.16 -17.53 15.83
CA ALA A 151 3.39 -18.77 15.95
C ALA A 151 2.89 -19.32 14.60
N VAL A 152 2.72 -18.48 13.56
CA VAL A 152 2.24 -18.88 12.24
C VAL A 152 3.36 -19.02 11.21
N LEU A 153 4.60 -18.68 11.57
CA LEU A 153 5.75 -18.86 10.68
C LEU A 153 5.91 -20.33 10.27
N SER A 154 6.15 -20.55 9.01
CA SER A 154 6.35 -21.89 8.44
C SER A 154 7.40 -21.86 7.32
N GLU A 155 7.77 -23.01 6.82
CA GLU A 155 8.65 -23.14 5.65
C GLU A 155 7.99 -22.60 4.36
N GLU A 156 6.67 -22.46 4.35
CA GLU A 156 5.89 -21.90 3.25
C GLU A 156 5.76 -20.37 3.31
N THR A 157 6.17 -19.72 4.42
CA THR A 157 6.06 -18.28 4.56
C THR A 157 7.02 -17.57 3.62
N ALA A 158 6.49 -16.68 2.79
CA ALA A 158 7.21 -15.86 1.81
C ALA A 158 7.47 -14.43 2.32
N ALA A 159 6.48 -13.85 2.97
CA ALA A 159 6.48 -12.43 3.33
C ALA A 159 5.60 -12.13 4.54
N ILE A 160 5.83 -10.95 5.12
CA ILE A 160 4.91 -10.28 6.04
C ILE A 160 4.44 -8.99 5.36
N CYS A 161 3.12 -8.73 5.34
CA CYS A 161 2.54 -7.52 4.80
C CYS A 161 1.81 -6.75 5.90
N VAL A 162 2.12 -5.46 6.06
CA VAL A 162 1.62 -4.63 7.15
C VAL A 162 1.38 -3.19 6.69
N GLU A 163 0.30 -2.58 7.17
CA GLU A 163 0.15 -1.12 7.16
C GLU A 163 0.89 -0.56 8.40
N PRO A 164 1.85 0.35 8.28
CA PRO A 164 2.48 0.96 9.47
C PRO A 164 1.46 1.67 10.36
N VAL A 165 0.44 2.27 9.72
CA VAL A 165 -0.77 2.79 10.38
C VAL A 165 -1.98 2.23 9.67
N GLN A 166 -2.72 1.33 10.33
CA GLN A 166 -3.99 0.84 9.80
C GLN A 166 -5.02 1.97 9.79
N GLY A 167 -5.48 2.38 8.62
CA GLY A 167 -6.50 3.43 8.50
C GLY A 167 -7.90 2.89 8.74
N GLU A 168 -8.37 1.99 7.89
CA GLU A 168 -9.70 1.36 7.98
C GLU A 168 -9.89 0.54 9.26
N GLY A 169 -8.80 0.04 9.84
CA GLY A 169 -8.80 -0.66 11.13
C GLY A 169 -9.01 0.23 12.35
N GLY A 170 -9.19 1.56 12.18
CA GLY A 170 -9.50 2.51 13.24
C GLY A 170 -8.33 3.45 13.58
N VAL A 171 -7.48 3.80 12.63
CA VAL A 171 -6.29 4.67 12.77
C VAL A 171 -5.37 4.13 13.87
N ARG A 172 -4.93 2.90 13.69
CA ARG A 172 -4.09 2.17 14.64
C ARG A 172 -2.64 2.19 14.16
N ALA A 173 -1.77 2.90 14.86
CA ALA A 173 -0.34 2.92 14.57
C ALA A 173 0.35 1.69 15.18
N GLY A 174 1.22 1.05 14.40
CA GLY A 174 2.21 0.12 14.94
C GLY A 174 3.30 0.90 15.69
N ASP A 175 3.68 0.46 16.86
CA ASP A 175 4.79 1.08 17.57
C ASP A 175 6.15 0.64 16.97
N ASP A 176 7.20 1.40 17.30
CA ASP A 176 8.55 1.14 16.81
C ASP A 176 9.03 -0.29 17.14
N ALA A 177 8.70 -0.80 18.31
CA ALA A 177 9.11 -2.14 18.74
C ALA A 177 8.46 -3.22 17.87
N PHE A 178 7.18 -3.04 17.54
CA PHE A 178 6.47 -3.95 16.63
C PHE A 178 7.06 -3.91 15.22
N LEU A 179 7.19 -2.72 14.62
CA LEU A 179 7.69 -2.57 13.25
C LEU A 179 9.14 -3.04 13.10
N CYS A 180 10.02 -2.68 14.04
CA CYS A 180 11.39 -3.21 14.10
C CYS A 180 11.41 -4.71 14.31
N GLY A 181 10.52 -5.24 15.16
CA GLY A 181 10.38 -6.68 15.37
C GLY A 181 9.97 -7.45 14.12
N LEU A 182 9.05 -6.91 13.31
CA LEU A 182 8.70 -7.50 12.02
C LEU A 182 9.89 -7.53 11.07
N ARG A 183 10.69 -6.43 11.02
CA ARG A 183 11.91 -6.40 10.20
C ARG A 183 12.88 -7.49 10.64
N GLN A 184 13.12 -7.61 11.95
CA GLN A 184 14.02 -8.63 12.50
C GLN A 184 13.53 -10.05 12.17
N ILE A 185 12.23 -10.33 12.34
CA ILE A 185 11.65 -11.63 11.98
C ILE A 185 11.87 -11.94 10.50
N CYS A 186 11.67 -10.96 9.63
CA CYS A 186 11.90 -11.15 8.19
C CYS A 186 13.36 -11.42 7.88
N ASP A 187 14.30 -10.70 8.50
CA ASP A 187 15.74 -10.89 8.29
C ASP A 187 16.21 -12.27 8.77
N ASP A 188 15.78 -12.69 9.95
CA ASP A 188 16.15 -13.98 10.55
C ASP A 188 15.63 -15.18 9.75
N ASN A 189 14.52 -15.01 9.00
CA ASN A 189 13.87 -16.09 8.26
C ASN A 189 13.97 -15.95 6.73
N GLY A 190 14.63 -14.93 6.21
CA GLY A 190 14.76 -14.68 4.78
C GLY A 190 13.43 -14.37 4.10
N LEU A 191 12.54 -13.62 4.78
CA LEU A 191 11.24 -13.21 4.30
C LEU A 191 11.27 -11.79 3.73
N MET A 192 10.34 -11.50 2.81
CA MET A 192 10.07 -10.12 2.38
C MET A 192 9.24 -9.39 3.44
N LEU A 193 9.50 -8.11 3.66
CA LEU A 193 8.64 -7.24 4.44
C LEU A 193 8.00 -6.21 3.51
N LEU A 194 6.66 -6.24 3.43
CA LEU A 194 5.85 -5.36 2.60
C LEU A 194 5.18 -4.32 3.50
N TYR A 195 5.49 -3.05 3.29
CA TYR A 195 4.80 -1.94 3.93
C TYR A 195 3.74 -1.39 2.99
N ASP A 196 2.47 -1.50 3.38
CA ASP A 196 1.37 -0.84 2.68
C ASP A 196 1.21 0.58 3.23
N GLU A 197 1.72 1.53 2.49
CA GLU A 197 1.63 2.95 2.81
C GLU A 197 0.65 3.71 1.89
N VAL A 198 -0.26 3.01 1.23
CA VAL A 198 -1.25 3.61 0.32
C VAL A 198 -2.05 4.70 1.03
N GLN A 199 -2.40 4.51 2.28
CA GLN A 199 -3.17 5.49 3.04
C GLN A 199 -2.31 6.35 3.97
N CYS A 200 -1.30 5.79 4.64
CA CYS A 200 -0.49 6.51 5.63
C CYS A 200 0.74 7.22 5.07
N GLY A 201 1.17 6.90 3.83
CA GLY A 201 2.33 7.51 3.20
C GLY A 201 2.10 8.89 2.58
N ALA A 202 3.02 9.31 1.73
CA ALA A 202 2.99 10.56 0.95
C ALA A 202 2.70 11.82 1.78
N GLY A 203 3.28 11.92 2.97
CA GLY A 203 3.19 13.09 3.85
C GLY A 203 2.05 13.05 4.88
N ARG A 204 1.21 12.00 4.90
CA ARG A 204 0.06 11.90 5.81
C ARG A 204 0.45 11.96 7.28
N THR A 205 1.54 11.32 7.67
CA THR A 205 2.04 11.26 9.04
C THR A 205 3.01 12.42 9.38
N GLY A 206 3.27 13.33 8.43
CA GLY A 206 4.20 14.44 8.60
C GLY A 206 5.61 14.18 8.06
N LYS A 207 5.89 12.95 7.63
CA LYS A 207 7.09 12.54 6.87
C LYS A 207 6.68 12.05 5.49
N LEU A 208 7.64 11.83 4.58
CA LEU A 208 7.32 11.33 3.24
C LEU A 208 6.66 9.96 3.30
N PHE A 209 7.20 9.06 4.13
CA PHE A 209 6.58 7.77 4.49
C PHE A 209 6.50 7.65 6.02
N ALA A 210 5.61 6.77 6.52
CA ALA A 210 5.34 6.59 7.94
C ALA A 210 6.51 5.94 8.69
#